data_be055942dea927cbc20248b365afb6e4
#
_entry.id   be055942dea927cbc20248b365afb6e4
#
_cell.length_a   1.000
_cell.length_b   1.000
_cell.length_c   1.000
_cell.angle_alpha   90.00
_cell.angle_beta   90.00
_cell.angle_gamma   90.00
#
_symmetry.space_group_name_H-M   'P 1'
#
loop_
_entity.id
_entity.type
_entity.pdbx_description
1 polymer ?
#
loop_
_entity_poly.entity_id
_entity_poly.type
_entity_poly.pdbx_seq_one_letter_code
_entity_poly.pdbx_strand_id
1 'polypeptide(L)'
;DVRAFAIMRRGIGGGGSSRPIEFVLQGNDYAQLADWRDRIIKRAEKNPGLVRIDHDYKETFPQFLVSIDKNKAADLGVSVSDVGRTLETMLGQRRVTTFIDRGEEYDVILKGTKEDFANPTDISNIYLKSRSGELVPLDSLISLKEEATASRLNRYNRMRAITLSANLADGYTLEEALNFLNQVAAEEND
;
A
#
# COMPACT_ATOMS: atom_id res chain seq x y z
N ASP A 1 -14.57 1.96 14.38
CA ASP A 1 -14.42 3.16 15.22
C ASP A 1 -13.37 4.05 14.57
N VAL A 2 -13.78 5.09 13.88
CA VAL A 2 -12.89 6.08 13.26
C VAL A 2 -12.87 7.35 14.10
N ARG A 3 -11.72 8.02 14.16
CA ARG A 3 -11.51 9.23 14.94
C ARG A 3 -10.77 10.27 14.12
N ALA A 4 -11.13 11.54 14.29
CA ALA A 4 -10.46 12.66 13.65
C ALA A 4 -10.01 13.67 14.69
N PHE A 5 -8.83 14.24 14.49
CA PHE A 5 -8.29 15.29 15.37
C PHE A 5 -7.18 16.08 14.67
N ALA A 6 -7.01 17.31 15.11
CA ALA A 6 -5.95 18.19 14.64
C ALA A 6 -4.65 17.97 15.42
N ILE A 7 -3.51 17.99 14.72
CA ILE A 7 -2.19 18.01 15.29
C ILE A 7 -1.58 19.39 15.06
N MET A 8 -1.19 20.08 16.13
CA MET A 8 -0.34 21.25 16.01
C MET A 8 1.12 20.82 16.06
N ARG A 9 1.80 20.79 14.93
CA ARG A 9 3.26 20.74 14.92
C ARG A 9 3.81 22.14 15.19
N ARG A 10 4.31 22.38 16.38
CA ARG A 10 5.19 23.53 16.64
C ARG A 10 6.48 23.27 15.86
N GLY A 11 6.64 23.93 14.73
CA GLY A 11 7.88 23.91 13.96
C GLY A 11 8.97 24.67 14.72
N ILE A 12 9.88 23.93 15.35
CA ILE A 12 11.20 24.45 15.72
C ILE A 12 12.19 23.77 14.76
N GLY A 13 12.66 24.53 13.77
CA GLY A 13 13.85 24.19 12.99
C GLY A 13 13.65 23.44 11.68
N GLY A 14 13.82 24.16 10.58
CA GLY A 14 14.53 23.69 9.40
C GLY A 14 13.80 22.77 8.41
N GLY A 15 13.30 23.32 7.31
CA GLY A 15 13.36 22.64 6.02
C GLY A 15 12.31 21.57 5.74
N GLY A 16 11.04 21.92 5.82
CA GLY A 16 9.94 21.17 5.23
C GLY A 16 8.77 22.10 5.08
N SER A 17 8.08 22.07 3.95
CA SER A 17 6.85 22.84 3.75
C SER A 17 5.76 22.33 4.70
N SER A 18 5.82 22.71 5.98
CA SER A 18 4.77 22.36 6.91
C SER A 18 3.57 23.25 6.61
N ARG A 19 2.53 22.66 6.06
CA ARG A 19 1.24 23.30 5.94
C ARG A 19 0.72 23.59 7.36
N PRO A 20 0.08 24.73 7.60
CA PRO A 20 -0.35 25.13 8.95
C PRO A 20 -1.41 24.20 9.54
N ILE A 21 -2.15 23.49 8.68
CA ILE A 21 -3.18 22.53 9.08
C ILE A 21 -2.66 21.11 8.85
N GLU A 22 -2.64 20.31 9.89
CA GLU A 22 -2.49 18.85 9.85
C GLU A 22 -3.67 18.24 10.62
N PHE A 23 -4.54 17.51 9.90
CA PHE A 23 -5.74 16.90 10.45
C PHE A 23 -5.66 15.38 10.22
N VAL A 24 -5.65 14.62 11.31
CA VAL A 24 -5.41 13.17 11.28
C VAL A 24 -6.71 12.42 11.40
N LEU A 25 -6.97 11.54 10.45
CA LEU A 25 -8.04 10.55 10.47
C LEU A 25 -7.45 9.22 10.94
N GLN A 26 -8.03 8.60 11.94
CA GLN A 26 -7.63 7.32 12.48
C GLN A 26 -8.74 6.28 12.39
N GLY A 27 -8.38 5.03 12.14
CA GLY A 27 -9.33 3.93 12.07
C GLY A 27 -8.66 2.57 12.00
N ASN A 28 -9.48 1.54 11.88
CA ASN A 28 -9.02 0.15 11.83
C ASN A 28 -8.71 -0.33 10.42
N ASP A 29 -9.20 0.36 9.39
CA ASP A 29 -9.06 -0.04 7.99
C ASP A 29 -8.75 1.16 7.08
N TYR A 30 -7.81 0.99 6.15
CA TYR A 30 -7.42 2.07 5.22
C TYR A 30 -8.48 2.35 4.16
N ALA A 31 -9.27 1.35 3.74
CA ALA A 31 -10.33 1.58 2.75
C ALA A 31 -11.43 2.46 3.32
N GLN A 32 -11.84 2.21 4.57
CA GLN A 32 -12.79 3.08 5.28
C GLN A 32 -12.22 4.49 5.49
N LEU A 33 -10.94 4.58 5.86
CA LEU A 33 -10.28 5.89 6.04
C LEU A 33 -10.16 6.65 4.73
N ALA A 34 -9.92 5.97 3.60
CA ALA A 34 -9.83 6.58 2.28
C ALA A 34 -11.19 7.12 1.83
N ASP A 35 -12.26 6.36 2.01
CA ASP A 35 -13.62 6.80 1.71
C ASP A 35 -14.02 8.02 2.56
N TRP A 36 -13.72 7.97 3.86
CA TRP A 36 -13.98 9.09 4.77
C TRP A 36 -13.14 10.33 4.42
N ARG A 37 -11.86 10.14 4.09
CA ARG A 37 -10.98 11.19 3.56
C ARG A 37 -11.60 11.89 2.37
N ASP A 38 -12.10 11.13 1.38
CA ASP A 38 -12.64 11.67 0.14
C ASP A 38 -13.91 12.48 0.39
N ARG A 39 -14.77 12.04 1.30
CA ARG A 39 -15.95 12.77 1.74
C ARG A 39 -15.56 14.09 2.41
N ILE A 40 -14.59 14.07 3.32
CA ILE A 40 -14.10 15.28 4.01
C ILE A 40 -13.45 16.24 3.01
N ILE A 41 -12.58 15.77 2.11
CA ILE A 41 -11.91 16.61 1.09
C ILE A 41 -12.95 17.28 0.20
N LYS A 42 -13.93 16.55 -0.29
CA LYS A 42 -15.00 17.08 -1.14
C LYS A 42 -15.79 18.22 -0.46
N ARG A 43 -15.95 18.16 0.86
CA ARG A 43 -16.55 19.23 1.64
C ARG A 43 -15.57 20.38 1.90
N ALA A 44 -14.31 20.04 2.19
CA ALA A 44 -13.27 21.03 2.46
C ALA A 44 -12.92 21.89 1.25
N GLU A 45 -12.95 21.33 0.04
CA GLU A 45 -12.74 22.06 -1.22
C GLU A 45 -13.80 23.14 -1.51
N LYS A 46 -14.98 23.02 -0.90
CA LYS A 46 -16.03 24.03 -0.99
C LYS A 46 -15.84 25.19 -0.01
N ASN A 47 -14.93 25.06 0.94
CA ASN A 47 -14.62 26.11 1.90
C ASN A 47 -13.52 27.02 1.34
N PRO A 48 -13.82 28.31 1.02
CA PRO A 48 -12.84 29.23 0.44
C PRO A 48 -11.69 29.56 1.39
N GLY A 49 -11.84 29.29 2.69
CA GLY A 49 -10.81 29.50 3.71
C GLY A 49 -9.70 28.43 3.69
N LEU A 50 -9.94 27.28 3.02
CA LEU A 50 -9.00 26.19 2.91
C LEU A 50 -8.43 26.11 1.50
N VAL A 51 -7.11 26.20 1.37
CA VAL A 51 -6.45 26.17 0.06
C VAL A 51 -5.34 25.12 0.05
N ARG A 52 -5.08 24.54 -1.14
CA ARG A 52 -4.06 23.51 -1.36
C ARG A 52 -4.22 22.31 -0.43
N ILE A 53 -5.43 21.80 -0.34
CA ILE A 53 -5.73 20.58 0.43
C ILE A 53 -5.01 19.39 -0.21
N ASP A 54 -4.35 18.59 0.62
CA ASP A 54 -3.61 17.41 0.21
C ASP A 54 -3.66 16.35 1.31
N HIS A 55 -3.22 15.13 1.01
CA HIS A 55 -3.18 14.03 1.98
C HIS A 55 -1.95 13.14 1.73
N ASP A 56 -1.57 12.38 2.75
CA ASP A 56 -0.38 11.51 2.74
C ASP A 56 -0.64 10.08 2.24
N TYR A 57 -1.90 9.70 2.01
CA TYR A 57 -2.31 8.40 1.51
C TYR A 57 -2.70 8.50 0.03
N LYS A 58 -1.74 8.29 -0.88
CA LYS A 58 -1.94 8.36 -2.32
C LYS A 58 -1.85 6.97 -2.94
N GLU A 59 -2.95 6.49 -3.47
CA GLU A 59 -3.08 5.20 -4.15
C GLU A 59 -2.62 5.32 -5.61
N THR A 60 -1.36 5.70 -5.80
CA THR A 60 -0.77 5.92 -7.12
C THR A 60 0.33 4.92 -7.48
N PHE A 61 0.65 4.01 -6.55
CA PHE A 61 1.69 3.01 -6.78
C PHE A 61 1.07 1.76 -7.43
N PRO A 62 1.42 1.45 -8.69
CA PRO A 62 0.89 0.27 -9.34
C PRO A 62 1.45 -1.00 -8.71
N GLN A 63 0.59 -1.96 -8.43
CA GLN A 63 0.96 -3.29 -7.96
C GLN A 63 0.11 -4.37 -8.61
N PHE A 64 0.65 -5.59 -8.66
CA PHE A 64 -0.10 -6.77 -9.04
C PHE A 64 -0.42 -7.60 -7.80
N LEU A 65 -1.72 -7.76 -7.55
CA LEU A 65 -2.21 -8.70 -6.54
C LEU A 65 -2.28 -10.08 -7.18
N VAL A 66 -1.51 -11.02 -6.64
CA VAL A 66 -1.50 -12.43 -7.08
C VAL A 66 -2.40 -13.23 -6.17
N SER A 67 -3.51 -13.74 -6.69
CA SER A 67 -4.41 -14.64 -5.97
C SER A 67 -4.23 -16.07 -6.46
N ILE A 68 -4.01 -17.03 -5.54
CA ILE A 68 -3.82 -18.44 -5.86
C ILE A 68 -5.16 -19.18 -5.72
N ASP A 69 -5.57 -19.89 -6.78
CA ASP A 69 -6.69 -20.82 -6.73
C ASP A 69 -6.26 -22.12 -6.03
N LYS A 70 -6.57 -22.20 -4.74
CA LYS A 70 -6.19 -23.33 -3.89
C LYS A 70 -6.87 -24.63 -4.30
N ASN A 71 -8.10 -24.57 -4.80
CA ASN A 71 -8.85 -25.76 -5.21
C ASN A 71 -8.24 -26.33 -6.48
N LYS A 72 -8.03 -25.48 -7.48
CA LYS A 72 -7.40 -25.90 -8.74
C LYS A 72 -5.96 -26.39 -8.55
N ALA A 73 -5.20 -25.77 -7.65
CA ALA A 73 -3.86 -26.26 -7.31
C ALA A 73 -3.91 -27.67 -6.69
N ALA A 74 -4.86 -27.92 -5.78
CA ALA A 74 -5.05 -29.26 -5.19
C ALA A 74 -5.46 -30.31 -6.23
N ASP A 75 -6.39 -29.98 -7.12
CA ASP A 75 -6.88 -30.87 -8.19
C ASP A 75 -5.75 -31.25 -9.17
N LEU A 76 -4.85 -30.31 -9.47
CA LEU A 76 -3.70 -30.54 -10.34
C LEU A 76 -2.48 -31.11 -9.60
N GLY A 77 -2.61 -31.41 -8.31
CA GLY A 77 -1.54 -31.98 -7.49
C GLY A 77 -0.38 -31.03 -7.24
N VAL A 78 -0.58 -29.72 -7.28
CA VAL A 78 0.43 -28.70 -6.98
C VAL A 78 0.19 -28.12 -5.60
N SER A 79 1.23 -28.02 -4.76
CA SER A 79 1.07 -27.41 -3.45
C SER A 79 1.08 -25.88 -3.54
N VAL A 80 0.26 -25.22 -2.71
CA VAL A 80 0.26 -23.74 -2.58
C VAL A 80 1.64 -23.21 -2.17
N SER A 81 2.37 -24.01 -1.36
CA SER A 81 3.74 -23.70 -0.96
C SER A 81 4.70 -23.64 -2.15
N ASP A 82 4.55 -24.58 -3.10
CA ASP A 82 5.41 -24.61 -4.30
C ASP A 82 5.08 -23.44 -5.23
N VAL A 83 3.81 -23.07 -5.36
CA VAL A 83 3.39 -21.85 -6.09
C VAL A 83 4.05 -20.62 -5.48
N GLY A 84 3.92 -20.43 -4.16
CA GLY A 84 4.51 -19.29 -3.46
C GLY A 84 6.04 -19.24 -3.59
N ARG A 85 6.70 -20.41 -3.44
CA ARG A 85 8.16 -20.53 -3.56
C ARG A 85 8.66 -20.22 -4.97
N THR A 86 7.92 -20.63 -5.97
CA THR A 86 8.25 -20.34 -7.38
C THR A 86 8.11 -18.86 -7.67
N LEU A 87 7.02 -18.22 -7.25
CA LEU A 87 6.83 -16.77 -7.36
C LEU A 87 7.94 -15.99 -6.65
N GLU A 88 8.27 -16.36 -5.40
CA GLU A 88 9.36 -15.77 -4.64
C GLU A 88 10.70 -15.87 -5.40
N THR A 89 11.02 -17.05 -5.93
CA THR A 89 12.27 -17.29 -6.64
C THR A 89 12.34 -16.49 -7.95
N MET A 90 11.26 -16.51 -8.71
CA MET A 90 11.28 -15.93 -10.07
C MET A 90 11.14 -14.41 -10.03
N LEU A 91 10.28 -13.87 -9.16
CA LEU A 91 9.99 -12.44 -9.11
C LEU A 91 10.76 -11.69 -8.02
N GLY A 92 11.11 -12.37 -6.93
CA GLY A 92 11.68 -11.74 -5.74
C GLY A 92 13.20 -11.85 -5.63
N GLN A 93 13.77 -12.88 -5.65
CA GLN A 93 15.11 -13.38 -5.28
C GLN A 93 15.00 -14.27 -4.04
N ARG A 94 15.51 -15.46 -4.15
CA ARG A 94 15.49 -16.40 -3.03
C ARG A 94 16.90 -16.85 -2.69
N ARG A 95 17.28 -16.69 -1.42
CA ARG A 95 18.46 -17.37 -0.90
C ARG A 95 18.16 -18.86 -0.75
N VAL A 96 18.85 -19.70 -1.51
CA VAL A 96 18.61 -21.16 -1.53
C VAL A 96 19.57 -21.93 -0.63
N THR A 97 20.81 -21.44 -0.48
CA THR A 97 21.83 -22.04 0.38
C THR A 97 22.96 -21.04 0.61
N THR A 98 23.97 -21.46 1.36
CA THR A 98 25.23 -20.77 1.48
C THR A 98 26.37 -21.72 1.10
N PHE A 99 27.52 -21.17 0.71
CA PHE A 99 28.75 -21.93 0.55
C PHE A 99 29.92 -21.20 1.23
N ILE A 100 30.92 -21.98 1.63
CA ILE A 100 32.10 -21.44 2.29
C ILE A 100 33.27 -21.42 1.28
N ASP A 101 33.85 -20.25 1.07
CA ASP A 101 35.10 -20.08 0.33
C ASP A 101 36.11 -19.31 1.18
N ARG A 102 37.33 -19.86 1.31
CA ARG A 102 38.46 -19.27 2.08
C ARG A 102 38.12 -18.87 3.52
N GLY A 103 37.14 -19.59 4.14
CA GLY A 103 36.72 -19.34 5.52
C GLY A 103 35.64 -18.28 5.69
N GLU A 104 35.12 -17.72 4.58
CA GLU A 104 33.99 -16.80 4.56
C GLU A 104 32.76 -17.48 3.99
N GLU A 105 31.57 -17.16 4.53
CA GLU A 105 30.29 -17.70 4.09
C GLU A 105 29.62 -16.76 3.07
N TYR A 106 29.22 -17.32 1.94
CA TYR A 106 28.58 -16.60 0.83
C TYR A 106 27.20 -17.14 0.57
N ASP A 107 26.21 -16.23 0.38
CA ASP A 107 24.85 -16.59 0.02
C ASP A 107 24.75 -16.99 -1.47
N VAL A 108 24.03 -18.09 -1.73
CA VAL A 108 23.60 -18.47 -3.08
C VAL A 108 22.18 -17.98 -3.30
N ILE A 109 22.04 -16.99 -4.18
CA ILE A 109 20.74 -16.35 -4.49
C ILE A 109 20.27 -16.83 -5.86
N LEU A 110 19.07 -17.39 -5.92
CA LEU A 110 18.40 -17.78 -7.15
C LEU A 110 17.34 -16.74 -7.50
N LYS A 111 17.36 -16.28 -8.74
CA LYS A 111 16.39 -15.30 -9.28
C LYS A 111 16.13 -15.53 -10.76
N GLY A 112 14.95 -15.12 -11.23
CA GLY A 112 14.70 -14.97 -12.65
C GLY A 112 15.45 -13.79 -13.25
N THR A 113 15.73 -13.82 -14.54
CA THR A 113 16.35 -12.67 -15.22
C THR A 113 15.31 -11.59 -15.49
N LYS A 114 15.73 -10.33 -15.56
CA LYS A 114 14.80 -9.22 -15.85
C LYS A 114 14.17 -9.32 -17.24
N GLU A 115 14.86 -9.98 -18.16
CA GLU A 115 14.41 -10.17 -19.54
C GLU A 115 13.27 -11.18 -19.63
N ASP A 116 13.27 -12.20 -18.73
CA ASP A 116 12.25 -13.25 -18.67
C ASP A 116 10.94 -12.78 -18.01
N PHE A 117 10.95 -11.64 -17.31
CA PHE A 117 9.82 -11.12 -16.52
C PHE A 117 9.62 -9.61 -16.71
N ALA A 118 9.78 -9.16 -17.97
CA ALA A 118 9.57 -7.74 -18.31
C ALA A 118 8.08 -7.33 -18.25
N ASN A 119 7.19 -8.28 -18.52
CA ASN A 119 5.75 -8.06 -18.57
C ASN A 119 4.99 -9.05 -17.66
N PRO A 120 3.82 -8.68 -17.13
CA PRO A 120 2.98 -9.57 -16.33
C PRO A 120 2.56 -10.85 -17.07
N THR A 121 2.49 -10.80 -18.39
CA THR A 121 2.17 -11.96 -19.26
C THR A 121 3.27 -13.02 -19.27
N ASP A 122 4.51 -12.66 -18.92
CA ASP A 122 5.64 -13.61 -18.91
C ASP A 122 5.51 -14.67 -17.81
N ILE A 123 4.61 -14.44 -16.84
CA ILE A 123 4.26 -15.44 -15.81
C ILE A 123 3.68 -16.71 -16.42
N SER A 124 3.04 -16.64 -17.59
CA SER A 124 2.52 -17.82 -18.30
C SER A 124 3.61 -18.78 -18.78
N ASN A 125 4.86 -18.33 -18.86
CA ASN A 125 6.00 -19.16 -19.23
C ASN A 125 6.60 -19.94 -18.05
N ILE A 126 6.08 -19.75 -16.84
CA ILE A 126 6.54 -20.46 -15.63
C ILE A 126 5.72 -21.74 -15.46
N TYR A 127 6.41 -22.84 -15.24
CA TYR A 127 5.78 -24.14 -14.99
C TYR A 127 6.17 -24.69 -13.63
N LEU A 128 5.21 -25.35 -12.98
CA LEU A 128 5.43 -26.10 -11.74
C LEU A 128 5.29 -27.59 -12.00
N LYS A 129 6.06 -28.39 -11.27
CA LYS A 129 5.94 -29.82 -11.32
C LYS A 129 4.88 -30.29 -10.33
N SER A 130 3.86 -31.00 -10.82
CA SER A 130 2.84 -31.63 -9.99
C SER A 130 3.40 -32.85 -9.27
N ARG A 131 2.63 -33.39 -8.33
CA ARG A 131 2.97 -34.67 -7.67
C ARG A 131 3.03 -35.87 -8.61
N SER A 132 2.26 -35.84 -9.71
CA SER A 132 2.32 -36.85 -10.77
C SER A 132 3.56 -36.73 -11.65
N GLY A 133 4.30 -35.62 -11.54
CA GLY A 133 5.47 -35.32 -12.38
C GLY A 133 5.16 -34.49 -13.62
N GLU A 134 3.90 -34.18 -13.89
CA GLU A 134 3.46 -33.34 -14.99
C GLU A 134 3.79 -31.86 -14.75
N LEU A 135 4.02 -31.13 -15.84
CA LEU A 135 4.26 -29.69 -15.80
C LEU A 135 2.94 -28.94 -15.90
N VAL A 136 2.64 -28.14 -14.90
CA VAL A 136 1.44 -27.30 -14.81
C VAL A 136 1.84 -25.83 -14.98
N PRO A 137 1.29 -25.09 -15.95
CA PRO A 137 1.60 -23.68 -16.12
C PRO A 137 1.09 -22.87 -14.93
N LEU A 138 1.90 -21.94 -14.45
CA LEU A 138 1.60 -21.13 -13.25
C LEU A 138 0.36 -20.25 -13.43
N ASP A 139 0.16 -19.69 -14.62
CA ASP A 139 -1.00 -18.85 -14.95
C ASP A 139 -2.33 -19.59 -14.81
N SER A 140 -2.33 -20.92 -14.94
CA SER A 140 -3.53 -21.72 -14.70
C SER A 140 -3.94 -21.78 -13.23
N LEU A 141 -3.01 -21.50 -12.31
CA LEU A 141 -3.17 -21.62 -10.84
C LEU A 141 -3.37 -20.28 -10.15
N ILE A 142 -3.10 -19.17 -10.83
CA ILE A 142 -3.16 -17.83 -10.26
C ILE A 142 -4.04 -16.91 -11.08
N SER A 143 -4.52 -15.85 -10.44
CA SER A 143 -5.10 -14.70 -11.10
C SER A 143 -4.30 -13.44 -10.73
N LEU A 144 -4.05 -12.60 -11.72
CA LEU A 144 -3.38 -11.32 -11.56
C LEU A 144 -4.41 -10.21 -11.65
N LYS A 145 -4.41 -9.33 -10.65
CA LYS A 145 -5.20 -8.11 -10.66
C LYS A 145 -4.25 -6.93 -10.51
N GLU A 146 -4.26 -6.06 -11.50
CA GLU A 146 -3.57 -4.77 -11.38
C GLU A 146 -4.43 -3.85 -10.53
N GLU A 147 -3.81 -3.25 -9.53
CA GLU A 147 -4.46 -2.27 -8.66
C GLU A 147 -3.47 -1.19 -8.25
N ALA A 148 -4.02 0.00 -7.99
CA ALA A 148 -3.24 1.08 -7.42
C ALA A 148 -3.30 0.98 -5.89
N THR A 149 -2.16 1.10 -5.25
CA THR A 149 -2.04 1.09 -3.79
C THR A 149 -1.27 2.29 -3.29
N ALA A 150 -1.34 2.53 -1.99
CA ALA A 150 -0.54 3.57 -1.36
C ALA A 150 0.89 3.08 -1.14
N SER A 151 1.87 3.90 -1.53
CA SER A 151 3.29 3.60 -1.31
C SER A 151 3.70 3.61 0.16
N ARG A 152 2.89 4.23 1.02
CA ARG A 152 3.09 4.34 2.47
C ARG A 152 1.80 4.10 3.22
N LEU A 153 1.90 3.32 4.29
CA LEU A 153 0.82 3.04 5.24
C LEU A 153 1.20 3.67 6.58
N ASN A 154 0.72 4.89 6.80
CA ASN A 154 1.05 5.66 7.99
C ASN A 154 0.23 5.22 9.20
N ARG A 155 0.83 5.33 10.38
CA ARG A 155 0.18 5.09 11.65
C ARG A 155 0.43 6.27 12.59
N TYR A 156 -0.58 6.63 13.34
CA TYR A 156 -0.48 7.60 14.43
C TYR A 156 -0.94 6.94 15.73
N ASN A 157 -0.14 7.02 16.79
CA ASN A 157 -0.41 6.32 18.04
C ASN A 157 -0.76 4.83 17.86
N ARG A 158 -0.02 4.12 16.96
CA ARG A 158 -0.19 2.70 16.61
C ARG A 158 -1.46 2.37 15.82
N MET A 159 -2.41 3.28 15.65
CA MET A 159 -3.58 3.11 14.80
C MET A 159 -3.27 3.53 13.35
N ARG A 160 -3.92 2.91 12.38
CA ARG A 160 -3.84 3.33 10.98
C ARG A 160 -4.33 4.76 10.86
N ALA A 161 -3.62 5.57 10.07
CA ALA A 161 -3.93 6.97 9.95
C ALA A 161 -3.71 7.51 8.54
N ILE A 162 -4.56 8.46 8.16
CA ILE A 162 -4.40 9.31 6.98
C ILE A 162 -4.35 10.75 7.48
N THR A 163 -3.34 11.50 7.06
CA THR A 163 -3.18 12.91 7.44
C THR A 163 -3.60 13.81 6.28
N LEU A 164 -4.58 14.64 6.52
CA LEU A 164 -4.96 15.75 5.64
C LEU A 164 -4.12 16.97 6.00
N SER A 165 -3.67 17.70 5.00
CA SER A 165 -2.93 18.94 5.18
C SER A 165 -3.50 20.03 4.28
N ALA A 166 -3.55 21.26 4.77
CA ALA A 166 -4.04 22.38 4.01
C ALA A 166 -3.33 23.68 4.40
N ASN A 167 -3.42 24.66 3.50
CA ASN A 167 -3.06 26.04 3.82
C ASN A 167 -4.33 26.84 4.15
N LEU A 168 -4.14 27.94 4.83
CA LEU A 168 -5.19 28.94 5.09
C LEU A 168 -5.21 29.98 3.98
N ALA A 169 -6.40 30.41 3.58
CA ALA A 169 -6.57 31.61 2.75
C ALA A 169 -6.32 32.88 3.60
N ASP A 170 -6.04 33.97 2.92
CA ASP A 170 -5.84 35.26 3.59
C ASP A 170 -7.06 35.65 4.42
N GLY A 171 -6.82 35.98 5.68
CA GLY A 171 -7.87 36.38 6.61
C GLY A 171 -8.65 35.23 7.26
N TYR A 172 -8.36 33.96 6.91
CA TYR A 172 -8.97 32.79 7.54
C TYR A 172 -8.09 32.27 8.69
N THR A 173 -8.66 32.06 9.84
CA THR A 173 -7.91 31.67 11.04
C THR A 173 -7.76 30.15 11.15
N LEU A 174 -6.72 29.70 11.85
CA LEU A 174 -6.51 28.28 12.15
C LEU A 174 -7.68 27.69 12.94
N GLU A 175 -8.23 28.46 13.87
CA GLU A 175 -9.35 28.02 14.70
C GLU A 175 -10.62 27.77 13.87
N GLU A 176 -10.96 28.68 12.97
CA GLU A 176 -12.08 28.50 12.03
C GLU A 176 -11.92 27.26 11.16
N ALA A 177 -10.69 27.05 10.64
CA ALA A 177 -10.37 25.89 9.83
C ALA A 177 -10.53 24.57 10.60
N LEU A 178 -10.03 24.50 11.82
CA LEU A 178 -10.11 23.32 12.65
C LEU A 178 -11.54 23.02 13.11
N ASN A 179 -12.29 24.04 13.48
CA ASN A 179 -13.72 23.91 13.83
C ASN A 179 -14.52 23.36 12.65
N PHE A 180 -14.29 23.90 11.46
CA PHE A 180 -14.92 23.41 10.23
C PHE A 180 -14.57 21.93 9.95
N LEU A 181 -13.29 21.57 10.00
CA LEU A 181 -12.86 20.20 9.73
C LEU A 181 -13.39 19.21 10.78
N ASN A 182 -13.42 19.59 12.07
CA ASN A 182 -14.02 18.79 13.12
C ASN A 182 -15.53 18.57 12.91
N GLN A 183 -16.24 19.63 12.52
CA GLN A 183 -17.67 19.53 12.22
C GLN A 183 -17.92 18.58 11.03
N VAL A 184 -17.19 18.78 9.93
CA VAL A 184 -17.30 17.94 8.74
C VAL A 184 -16.98 16.48 9.06
N ALA A 185 -15.90 16.24 9.84
CA ALA A 185 -15.51 14.88 10.21
C ALA A 185 -16.57 14.20 11.11
N ALA A 186 -17.24 14.94 11.99
CA ALA A 186 -18.32 14.41 12.80
C ALA A 186 -19.58 14.08 11.98
N GLU A 187 -19.94 14.95 11.03
CA GLU A 187 -21.10 14.76 10.15
C GLU A 187 -20.91 13.59 9.15
N GLU A 188 -19.66 13.33 8.72
CA GLU A 188 -19.33 12.27 7.74
C GLU A 188 -18.90 10.95 8.41
N ASN A 189 -18.98 10.85 9.74
CA ASN A 189 -18.57 9.65 10.48
C ASN A 189 -19.72 8.63 10.65
N ASP A 190 -20.90 8.92 10.10
CA ASP A 190 -22.08 8.03 10.16
C ASP A 190 -22.07 6.97 9.00
#